data_d7f6ed369104a39125338fbc647de1ed
#
_entry.id   d7f6ed369104a39125338fbc647de1ed
#
_cell.length_a   1.000
_cell.length_b   1.000
_cell.length_c   1.000
_cell.angle_alpha   90.00
_cell.angle_beta   90.00
_cell.angle_gamma   90.00
#
_symmetry.space_group_name_H-M   'P 1'
#
loop_
_entity.id
_entity.type
_entity.pdbx_description
1 polymer ?
#
loop_
_entity_poly.entity_id
_entity_poly.type
_entity_poly.pdbx_seq_one_letter_code
_entity_poly.pdbx_strand_id
1 'polypeptide(L)'
;MLILDSDCVLPPGYLEAIEAELGREPADAFGGPDRAHDSFTDVQKAINYAMTSFFTTGGIRGGKKKMDKFYPRSFNMGVRTEVYRALGGFSRMRFGEDIDFSIRIFKGGYRCRLFPEAWVWHKRRTDLKKFFKQVHNSGIARINLYKKYPESLKLVHLLPAAFTVGVVLVLLAALVC
;
A
#
# COMPACT_ATOMS: atom_id res chain seq x y z
N MET A 1 15.71 -7.26 8.95
CA MET A 1 15.99 -6.78 7.57
C MET A 1 15.01 -5.65 7.26
N LEU A 2 15.49 -4.53 6.70
CA LEU A 2 14.66 -3.44 6.19
C LEU A 2 14.64 -3.48 4.65
N ILE A 3 13.49 -3.24 4.08
CA ILE A 3 13.24 -3.18 2.64
C ILE A 3 12.64 -1.79 2.37
N LEU A 4 13.28 -1.04 1.50
CA LEU A 4 12.93 0.34 1.17
C LEU A 4 13.01 0.53 -0.33
N ASP A 5 12.07 1.28 -0.91
CA ASP A 5 12.19 1.68 -2.31
C ASP A 5 13.26 2.77 -2.47
N SER A 6 13.96 2.78 -3.59
CA SER A 6 15.07 3.72 -3.86
C SER A 6 14.64 5.18 -3.97
N ASP A 7 13.34 5.45 -4.08
CA ASP A 7 12.74 6.78 -4.12
C ASP A 7 12.10 7.20 -2.78
N CYS A 8 12.49 6.53 -1.69
CA CYS A 8 12.14 6.89 -0.32
C CYS A 8 13.28 7.66 0.36
N VAL A 9 12.92 8.63 1.20
CA VAL A 9 13.85 9.35 2.08
C VAL A 9 13.40 9.11 3.52
N LEU A 10 14.35 8.72 4.36
CA LEU A 10 14.13 8.47 5.78
C LEU A 10 14.19 9.79 6.57
N PRO A 11 13.25 10.06 7.48
CA PRO A 11 13.37 11.19 8.39
C PRO A 11 14.43 10.91 9.47
N PRO A 12 14.96 11.96 10.11
CA PRO A 12 15.70 11.79 11.35
C PRO A 12 14.87 11.01 12.39
N GLY A 13 15.53 10.15 13.17
CA GLY A 13 14.84 9.34 14.19
C GLY A 13 14.10 8.12 13.66
N TYR A 14 14.22 7.76 12.35
CA TYR A 14 13.53 6.62 11.78
C TYR A 14 13.88 5.28 12.42
N LEU A 15 15.18 5.04 12.67
CA LEU A 15 15.64 3.79 13.32
C LEU A 15 15.26 3.75 14.78
N GLU A 16 15.37 4.86 15.48
CA GLU A 16 14.96 5.00 16.88
C GLU A 16 13.46 4.74 17.06
N ALA A 17 12.64 5.19 16.10
CA ALA A 17 11.21 4.90 16.10
C ALA A 17 10.93 3.40 15.94
N ILE A 18 11.69 2.70 15.09
CA ILE A 18 11.58 1.24 14.93
C ILE A 18 11.98 0.52 16.21
N GLU A 19 13.11 0.90 16.83
CA GLU A 19 13.59 0.30 18.07
C GLU A 19 12.59 0.49 19.21
N ALA A 20 12.04 1.69 19.36
CA ALA A 20 11.02 1.99 20.36
C ALA A 20 9.75 1.14 20.17
N GLU A 21 9.27 0.98 18.93
CA GLU A 21 8.09 0.17 18.62
C GLU A 21 8.33 -1.33 18.87
N LEU A 22 9.52 -1.84 18.51
CA LEU A 22 9.90 -3.23 18.77
C LEU A 22 10.10 -3.50 20.26
N GLY A 23 10.66 -2.53 21.01
CA GLY A 23 10.80 -2.62 22.46
C GLY A 23 9.47 -2.62 23.20
N ARG A 24 8.47 -1.89 22.69
CA ARG A 24 7.12 -1.85 23.26
C ARG A 24 6.36 -3.15 23.03
N GLU A 25 6.44 -3.69 21.83
CA GLU A 25 5.72 -4.91 21.45
C GLU A 25 6.42 -5.60 20.27
N PRO A 26 6.85 -6.87 20.41
CA PRO A 26 7.51 -7.60 19.33
C PRO A 26 6.64 -7.72 18.07
N ALA A 27 7.30 -7.74 16.90
CA ALA A 27 6.68 -8.01 15.61
C ALA A 27 7.62 -8.85 14.74
N ASP A 28 7.06 -9.74 13.94
CA ASP A 28 7.81 -10.52 12.95
C ASP A 28 8.00 -9.74 11.65
N ALA A 29 7.03 -8.88 11.35
CA ALA A 29 7.09 -7.92 10.25
C ALA A 29 6.38 -6.62 10.65
N PHE A 30 6.79 -5.52 10.03
CA PHE A 30 6.15 -4.22 10.21
C PHE A 30 6.22 -3.39 8.93
N GLY A 31 5.47 -2.33 8.89
CA GLY A 31 5.60 -1.27 7.90
C GLY A 31 5.20 0.05 8.50
N GLY A 32 5.66 1.13 7.90
CA GLY A 32 5.31 2.48 8.27
C GLY A 32 4.55 3.21 7.16
N PRO A 33 3.89 4.34 7.48
CA PRO A 33 3.19 5.15 6.50
C PRO A 33 4.15 5.90 5.58
N ASP A 34 3.62 6.32 4.44
CA ASP A 34 4.32 7.24 3.54
C ASP A 34 3.73 8.66 3.65
N ARG A 35 4.59 9.66 3.49
CA ARG A 35 4.22 11.07 3.54
C ARG A 35 4.66 11.79 2.27
N ALA A 36 3.93 12.87 1.93
CA ALA A 36 4.37 13.80 0.90
C ALA A 36 5.49 14.69 1.47
N HIS A 37 6.49 15.00 0.64
CA HIS A 37 7.51 15.99 0.96
C HIS A 37 7.04 17.39 0.53
N ASP A 38 7.48 18.43 1.23
CA ASP A 38 7.07 19.82 0.95
C ASP A 38 7.46 20.28 -0.45
N SER A 39 8.56 19.76 -1.00
CA SER A 39 9.03 20.03 -2.36
C SER A 39 8.19 19.38 -3.46
N PHE A 40 7.14 18.66 -3.15
CA PHE A 40 6.30 18.04 -4.16
C PHE A 40 5.54 19.08 -4.96
N THR A 41 5.46 18.87 -6.28
CA THR A 41 4.62 19.67 -7.17
C THR A 41 3.14 19.51 -6.82
N ASP A 42 2.29 20.43 -7.29
CA ASP A 42 0.84 20.36 -7.03
C ASP A 42 0.22 19.07 -7.57
N VAL A 43 0.70 18.57 -8.72
CA VAL A 43 0.30 17.27 -9.27
C VAL A 43 0.67 16.14 -8.32
N GLN A 44 1.88 16.13 -7.75
CA GLN A 44 2.30 15.12 -6.79
C GLN A 44 1.51 15.21 -5.48
N LYS A 45 1.18 16.41 -5.01
CA LYS A 45 0.32 16.63 -3.82
C LYS A 45 -1.09 16.12 -4.07
N ALA A 46 -1.67 16.41 -5.24
CA ALA A 46 -2.98 15.90 -5.65
C ALA A 46 -3.00 14.37 -5.74
N ILE A 47 -1.96 13.75 -6.35
CA ILE A 47 -1.81 12.30 -6.39
C ILE A 47 -1.67 11.72 -4.97
N ASN A 48 -0.88 12.36 -4.11
CA ASN A 48 -0.76 11.94 -2.72
C ASN A 48 -2.12 11.95 -2.02
N TYR A 49 -2.89 13.04 -2.16
CA TYR A 49 -4.23 13.14 -1.60
C TYR A 49 -5.14 12.03 -2.13
N ALA A 50 -5.16 11.80 -3.45
CA ALA A 50 -5.93 10.72 -4.06
C ALA A 50 -5.53 9.33 -3.55
N MET A 51 -4.26 9.11 -3.18
CA MET A 51 -3.77 7.82 -2.68
C MET A 51 -3.97 7.60 -1.19
N THR A 52 -4.20 8.65 -0.41
CA THR A 52 -4.28 8.59 1.06
C THR A 52 -5.64 8.99 1.61
N SER A 53 -6.49 9.66 0.81
CA SER A 53 -7.81 10.11 1.23
C SER A 53 -8.73 8.93 1.56
N PHE A 54 -9.53 9.11 2.58
CA PHE A 54 -10.59 8.17 2.96
C PHE A 54 -11.57 7.91 1.80
N PHE A 55 -11.95 8.95 1.08
CA PHE A 55 -12.92 8.85 -0.02
C PHE A 55 -12.44 8.01 -1.19
N THR A 56 -11.13 7.98 -1.45
CA THR A 56 -10.55 7.27 -2.60
C THR A 56 -10.03 5.89 -2.24
N THR A 57 -9.61 5.69 -0.99
CA THR A 57 -8.96 4.43 -0.56
C THR A 57 -9.71 3.70 0.56
N GLY A 58 -10.84 4.24 1.02
CA GLY A 58 -11.60 3.67 2.14
C GLY A 58 -10.81 3.65 3.45
N GLY A 59 -9.79 4.53 3.59
CA GLY A 59 -8.94 4.60 4.78
C GLY A 59 -7.86 3.51 4.86
N ILE A 60 -7.69 2.69 3.80
CA ILE A 60 -6.68 1.61 3.74
C ILE A 60 -5.24 2.19 3.76
N ARG A 61 -5.06 3.41 3.28
CA ARG A 61 -3.80 4.16 3.33
C ARG A 61 -3.99 5.41 4.17
N GLY A 62 -2.99 5.81 4.93
CA GLY A 62 -3.06 6.99 5.78
C GLY A 62 -3.16 6.73 7.29
N GLY A 63 -3.18 5.51 7.69
CA GLY A 63 -2.64 4.94 8.92
C GLY A 63 -3.06 5.46 10.29
N LYS A 64 -4.20 6.14 10.47
CA LYS A 64 -4.65 6.55 11.83
C LYS A 64 -5.64 5.57 12.50
N LYS A 65 -6.14 4.56 11.81
CA LYS A 65 -7.03 3.55 12.42
C LYS A 65 -6.30 2.23 12.61
N LYS A 66 -6.43 1.64 13.81
CA LYS A 66 -6.07 0.28 14.11
C LYS A 66 -6.82 -0.64 13.15
N MET A 67 -6.12 -1.16 12.14
CA MET A 67 -6.67 -2.17 11.25
C MET A 67 -6.36 -3.53 11.85
N ASP A 68 -7.33 -4.44 11.87
CA ASP A 68 -7.14 -5.82 12.36
C ASP A 68 -6.03 -6.55 11.61
N LYS A 69 -5.78 -6.18 10.36
CA LYS A 69 -4.67 -6.67 9.54
C LYS A 69 -4.03 -5.53 8.77
N PHE A 70 -2.78 -5.24 9.06
CA PHE A 70 -1.97 -4.29 8.30
C PHE A 70 -1.08 -5.04 7.32
N TYR A 71 -1.13 -4.66 6.05
CA TYR A 71 -0.33 -5.25 4.97
C TYR A 71 0.85 -4.31 4.65
N PRO A 72 2.06 -4.58 5.15
CA PRO A 72 3.25 -3.79 4.83
C PRO A 72 3.47 -3.73 3.32
N ARG A 73 4.00 -2.60 2.87
CA ARG A 73 4.34 -2.36 1.47
C ARG A 73 5.85 -2.29 1.32
N SER A 74 6.36 -2.73 0.17
CA SER A 74 7.81 -2.81 -0.10
C SER A 74 8.55 -1.49 0.08
N PHE A 75 7.87 -0.36 -0.13
CA PHE A 75 8.50 0.95 0.02
C PHE A 75 8.96 1.26 1.46
N ASN A 76 8.37 0.60 2.46
CA ASN A 76 8.72 0.77 3.88
C ASN A 76 8.28 -0.47 4.67
N MET A 77 9.11 -1.52 4.62
CA MET A 77 8.82 -2.80 5.26
C MET A 77 10.02 -3.28 6.07
N GLY A 78 9.77 -3.67 7.31
CA GLY A 78 10.71 -4.46 8.09
C GLY A 78 10.20 -5.89 8.25
N VAL A 79 11.10 -6.85 8.23
CA VAL A 79 10.78 -8.26 8.46
C VAL A 79 11.98 -8.98 9.10
N ARG A 80 11.70 -9.90 10.01
CA ARG A 80 12.75 -10.77 10.58
C ARG A 80 13.35 -11.62 9.46
N THR A 81 14.67 -11.72 9.44
CA THR A 81 15.39 -12.43 8.36
C THR A 81 14.98 -13.89 8.27
N GLU A 82 14.72 -14.53 9.41
CA GLU A 82 14.24 -15.91 9.49
C GLU A 82 12.87 -16.07 8.82
N VAL A 83 11.95 -15.13 9.07
CA VAL A 83 10.60 -15.14 8.48
C VAL A 83 10.67 -14.93 6.97
N TYR A 84 11.51 -13.99 6.52
CA TYR A 84 11.71 -13.75 5.09
C TYR A 84 12.22 -15.01 4.37
N ARG A 85 13.21 -15.70 4.96
CA ARG A 85 13.78 -16.94 4.42
C ARG A 85 12.77 -18.08 4.47
N ALA A 86 12.09 -18.28 5.59
CA ALA A 86 11.10 -19.34 5.76
C ALA A 86 9.94 -19.25 4.75
N LEU A 87 9.54 -18.00 4.43
CA LEU A 87 8.49 -17.74 3.43
C LEU A 87 9.01 -17.67 1.97
N GLY A 88 10.31 -17.81 1.72
CA GLY A 88 10.90 -17.73 0.40
C GLY A 88 10.94 -16.33 -0.23
N GLY A 89 10.84 -15.27 0.57
CA GLY A 89 10.92 -13.88 0.12
C GLY A 89 9.76 -13.44 -0.79
N PHE A 90 9.99 -12.43 -1.62
CA PHE A 90 9.00 -11.97 -2.59
C PHE A 90 8.78 -13.00 -3.72
N SER A 91 7.53 -13.15 -4.12
CA SER A 91 7.18 -13.98 -5.28
C SER A 91 7.58 -13.30 -6.61
N ARG A 92 7.64 -14.07 -7.69
CA ARG A 92 7.94 -13.55 -9.04
C ARG A 92 6.78 -12.79 -9.68
N MET A 93 5.86 -12.26 -8.88
CA MET A 93 4.78 -11.41 -9.38
C MET A 93 5.36 -10.06 -9.81
N ARG A 94 4.97 -9.59 -10.99
CA ARG A 94 5.41 -8.28 -11.50
C ARG A 94 4.83 -7.11 -10.71
N PHE A 95 3.62 -7.27 -10.18
CA PHE A 95 2.90 -6.27 -9.39
C PHE A 95 2.16 -6.95 -8.25
N GLY A 96 2.21 -6.38 -7.04
CA GLY A 96 1.52 -6.87 -5.85
C GLY A 96 2.29 -7.96 -5.09
N GLU A 97 3.58 -8.14 -5.38
CA GLU A 97 4.51 -9.04 -4.70
C GLU A 97 4.60 -8.74 -3.19
N ASP A 98 4.49 -7.48 -2.81
CA ASP A 98 4.46 -7.01 -1.43
C ASP A 98 3.19 -7.45 -0.69
N ILE A 99 2.03 -7.36 -1.36
CA ILE A 99 0.75 -7.82 -0.80
C ILE A 99 0.75 -9.35 -0.72
N ASP A 100 1.24 -10.04 -1.76
CA ASP A 100 1.40 -11.48 -1.74
C ASP A 100 2.26 -11.93 -0.56
N PHE A 101 3.41 -11.28 -0.37
CA PHE A 101 4.29 -11.58 0.75
C PHE A 101 3.61 -11.32 2.10
N SER A 102 2.92 -10.19 2.23
CA SER A 102 2.14 -9.87 3.44
C SER A 102 1.05 -10.91 3.73
N ILE A 103 0.36 -11.41 2.71
CA ILE A 103 -0.64 -12.50 2.87
C ILE A 103 0.06 -13.77 3.39
N ARG A 104 1.24 -14.12 2.87
CA ARG A 104 2.00 -15.28 3.33
C ARG A 104 2.51 -15.12 4.76
N ILE A 105 2.89 -13.91 5.19
CA ILE A 105 3.23 -13.60 6.58
C ILE A 105 2.03 -13.94 7.48
N PHE A 106 0.83 -13.47 7.16
CA PHE A 106 -0.37 -13.77 7.95
C PHE A 106 -0.75 -15.26 7.93
N LYS A 107 -0.69 -15.91 6.76
CA LYS A 107 -0.98 -17.34 6.65
C LYS A 107 0.02 -18.22 7.39
N GLY A 108 1.26 -17.75 7.52
CA GLY A 108 2.31 -18.38 8.32
C GLY A 108 2.17 -18.18 9.84
N GLY A 109 1.14 -17.47 10.29
CA GLY A 109 0.91 -17.19 11.71
C GLY A 109 1.82 -16.11 12.30
N TYR A 110 2.58 -15.41 11.46
CA TYR A 110 3.51 -14.36 11.90
C TYR A 110 2.78 -13.05 12.20
N ARG A 111 3.31 -12.33 13.17
CA ARG A 111 2.74 -11.08 13.65
C ARG A 111 3.23 -9.89 12.83
N CYS A 112 2.28 -9.15 12.24
CA CYS A 112 2.58 -7.95 11.48
C CYS A 112 1.96 -6.72 12.15
N ARG A 113 2.74 -5.62 12.25
CA ARG A 113 2.31 -4.39 12.90
C ARG A 113 2.53 -3.17 12.01
N LEU A 114 1.67 -2.16 12.17
CA LEU A 114 1.92 -0.81 11.68
C LEU A 114 2.75 -0.05 12.72
N PHE A 115 3.85 0.57 12.29
CA PHE A 115 4.67 1.48 13.08
C PHE A 115 4.43 2.91 12.61
N PRO A 116 3.52 3.67 13.24
CA PRO A 116 3.12 4.99 12.74
C PRO A 116 4.25 6.01 12.69
N GLU A 117 5.22 5.88 13.62
CA GLU A 117 6.34 6.81 13.71
C GLU A 117 7.52 6.43 12.79
N ALA A 118 7.56 5.20 12.29
CA ALA A 118 8.53 4.76 11.28
C ALA A 118 8.04 5.09 9.85
N TRP A 119 7.73 6.35 9.62
CA TRP A 119 7.26 6.84 8.33
C TRP A 119 8.40 7.23 7.40
N VAL A 120 8.12 7.33 6.10
CA VAL A 120 9.09 7.76 5.08
C VAL A 120 8.48 8.82 4.16
N TRP A 121 9.30 9.70 3.60
CA TRP A 121 8.91 10.47 2.42
C TRP A 121 9.03 9.57 1.20
N HIS A 122 7.93 9.35 0.51
CA HIS A 122 7.89 8.50 -0.69
C HIS A 122 7.48 9.31 -1.91
N LYS A 123 8.35 9.36 -2.91
CA LYS A 123 8.15 10.16 -4.11
C LYS A 123 6.91 9.72 -4.89
N ARG A 124 6.02 10.67 -5.15
CA ARG A 124 4.83 10.44 -5.98
C ARG A 124 5.16 10.57 -7.46
N ARG A 125 4.33 9.95 -8.30
CA ARG A 125 4.43 10.11 -9.75
C ARG A 125 4.32 11.58 -10.14
N THR A 126 5.14 12.00 -11.10
CA THR A 126 5.30 13.42 -11.47
C THR A 126 4.23 13.94 -12.41
N ASP A 127 3.47 13.03 -13.03
CA ASP A 127 2.43 13.35 -14.00
C ASP A 127 1.27 12.34 -13.94
N LEU A 128 0.12 12.77 -14.49
CA LEU A 128 -1.11 11.97 -14.48
C LEU A 128 -1.01 10.70 -15.36
N LYS A 129 -0.20 10.70 -16.42
CA LYS A 129 -0.01 9.53 -17.29
C LYS A 129 0.70 8.42 -16.52
N LYS A 130 1.76 8.76 -15.79
CA LYS A 130 2.48 7.81 -14.92
C LYS A 130 1.58 7.34 -13.77
N PHE A 131 0.76 8.24 -13.22
CA PHE A 131 -0.19 7.88 -12.17
C PHE A 131 -1.27 6.92 -12.70
N PHE A 132 -1.86 7.18 -13.86
CA PHE A 132 -2.78 6.27 -14.53
C PHE A 132 -2.18 4.88 -14.70
N LYS A 133 -0.94 4.79 -15.23
CA LYS A 133 -0.21 3.52 -15.37
C LYS A 133 -0.04 2.80 -14.02
N GLN A 134 0.25 3.54 -12.95
CA GLN A 134 0.37 2.97 -11.60
C GLN A 134 -0.96 2.39 -11.13
N VAL A 135 -2.06 3.11 -11.28
CA VAL A 135 -3.41 2.65 -10.89
C VAL A 135 -3.82 1.43 -11.72
N HIS A 136 -3.59 1.45 -13.03
CA HIS A 136 -3.83 0.32 -13.92
C HIS A 136 -3.05 -0.94 -13.47
N ASN A 137 -1.75 -0.81 -13.20
CA ASN A 137 -0.92 -1.91 -12.71
C ASN A 137 -1.42 -2.44 -11.34
N SER A 138 -1.93 -1.55 -10.48
CA SER A 138 -2.55 -1.95 -9.21
C SER A 138 -3.83 -2.76 -9.41
N GLY A 139 -4.61 -2.45 -10.45
CA GLY A 139 -5.77 -3.25 -10.86
C GLY A 139 -5.36 -4.65 -11.33
N ILE A 140 -4.32 -4.76 -12.19
CA ILE A 140 -3.77 -6.06 -12.62
C ILE A 140 -3.30 -6.88 -11.40
N ALA A 141 -2.55 -6.23 -10.50
CA ALA A 141 -2.09 -6.87 -9.26
C ALA A 141 -3.26 -7.44 -8.44
N ARG A 142 -4.37 -6.69 -8.35
CA ARG A 142 -5.55 -7.10 -7.60
C ARG A 142 -6.19 -8.35 -8.18
N ILE A 143 -6.32 -8.43 -9.51
CA ILE A 143 -6.87 -9.62 -10.19
C ILE A 143 -5.93 -10.83 -10.03
N ASN A 144 -4.62 -10.65 -10.13
CA ASN A 144 -3.65 -11.73 -9.93
C ASN A 144 -3.68 -12.24 -8.48
N LEU A 145 -3.79 -11.33 -7.51
CA LEU A 145 -3.95 -11.70 -6.09
C LEU A 145 -5.28 -12.42 -5.84
N TYR A 146 -6.37 -11.99 -6.46
CA TYR A 146 -7.66 -12.67 -6.37
C TYR A 146 -7.60 -14.11 -6.91
N LYS A 147 -6.95 -14.31 -8.07
CA LYS A 147 -6.76 -15.65 -8.63
C LYS A 147 -5.98 -16.59 -7.69
N LYS A 148 -5.03 -16.05 -6.94
CA LYS A 148 -4.19 -16.81 -6.00
C LYS A 148 -4.82 -16.93 -4.61
N TYR A 149 -5.53 -15.89 -4.17
CA TYR A 149 -6.17 -15.74 -2.86
C TYR A 149 -7.56 -15.11 -3.03
N PRO A 150 -8.60 -15.90 -3.33
CA PRO A 150 -9.95 -15.37 -3.57
C PRO A 150 -10.48 -14.49 -2.43
N GLU A 151 -10.12 -14.83 -1.19
CA GLU A 151 -10.49 -14.09 0.01
C GLU A 151 -9.83 -12.69 0.11
N SER A 152 -8.84 -12.40 -0.73
CA SER A 152 -8.15 -11.11 -0.75
C SER A 152 -8.96 -9.98 -1.40
N LEU A 153 -9.96 -10.33 -2.21
CA LEU A 153 -10.83 -9.36 -2.88
C LEU A 153 -11.92 -8.88 -1.92
N LYS A 154 -11.99 -7.57 -1.73
CA LYS A 154 -13.04 -6.92 -0.92
C LYS A 154 -13.91 -6.04 -1.82
N LEU A 155 -15.17 -5.81 -1.43
CA LEU A 155 -16.10 -4.96 -2.19
C LEU A 155 -15.53 -3.57 -2.49
N VAL A 156 -14.76 -3.01 -1.57
CA VAL A 156 -14.08 -1.70 -1.77
C VAL A 156 -13.16 -1.69 -2.99
N HIS A 157 -12.62 -2.83 -3.39
CA HIS A 157 -11.78 -2.92 -4.59
C HIS A 157 -12.56 -2.82 -5.91
N LEU A 158 -13.89 -3.01 -5.86
CA LEU A 158 -14.77 -2.90 -7.01
C LEU A 158 -15.35 -1.49 -7.18
N LEU A 159 -15.22 -0.61 -6.18
CA LEU A 159 -15.76 0.75 -6.23
C LEU A 159 -15.29 1.56 -7.45
N PRO A 160 -14.00 1.53 -7.87
CA PRO A 160 -13.58 2.25 -9.07
C PRO A 160 -14.29 1.76 -10.35
N ALA A 161 -14.49 0.45 -10.48
CA ALA A 161 -15.21 -0.13 -11.62
C ALA A 161 -16.70 0.26 -11.59
N ALA A 162 -17.35 0.16 -10.44
CA ALA A 162 -18.75 0.58 -10.27
C ALA A 162 -18.94 2.07 -10.57
N PHE A 163 -18.02 2.92 -10.10
CA PHE A 163 -18.03 4.35 -10.42
C PHE A 163 -17.90 4.60 -11.93
N THR A 164 -16.95 3.93 -12.60
CA THR A 164 -16.75 4.09 -14.04
C THR A 164 -17.99 3.67 -14.83
N VAL A 165 -18.59 2.53 -14.49
CA VAL A 165 -19.85 2.07 -15.12
C VAL A 165 -20.97 3.08 -14.88
N GLY A 166 -21.12 3.58 -13.66
CA GLY A 166 -22.13 4.59 -13.34
C GLY A 166 -21.97 5.87 -14.16
N VAL A 167 -20.75 6.39 -14.29
CA VAL A 167 -20.46 7.57 -15.12
C VAL A 167 -20.81 7.32 -16.59
N VAL A 168 -20.43 6.16 -17.15
CA VAL A 168 -20.76 5.80 -18.53
C VAL A 168 -22.28 5.74 -18.73
N LEU A 169 -23.02 5.14 -17.82
CA LEU A 169 -24.48 5.06 -17.91
C LEU A 169 -25.14 6.45 -17.86
N VAL A 170 -24.67 7.33 -16.97
CA VAL A 170 -25.17 8.72 -16.90
C VAL A 170 -24.89 9.47 -18.20
N LEU A 171 -23.69 9.35 -18.76
CA LEU A 171 -23.35 9.99 -20.05
C LEU A 171 -24.21 9.45 -21.21
N LEU A 172 -24.44 8.14 -21.26
CA LEU A 172 -25.32 7.54 -22.28
C LEU A 172 -26.77 8.02 -22.12
N ALA A 173 -27.29 8.08 -20.91
CA ALA A 173 -28.62 8.60 -20.64
C ALA A 173 -28.76 10.08 -21.08
N ALA A 174 -27.74 10.91 -20.81
CA ALA A 174 -27.74 12.32 -21.23
C ALA A 174 -27.65 12.52 -22.74
N LEU A 175 -27.22 11.52 -23.52
CA LEU A 175 -27.21 11.56 -25.00
C LEU A 175 -28.55 11.17 -25.63
N VAL A 176 -29.43 10.51 -24.87
CA VAL A 176 -30.73 9.99 -25.35
C VAL A 176 -31.87 10.89 -24.88
N CYS A 177 -31.67 11.72 -23.88
CA CYS A 177 -32.62 12.74 -23.41
C CYS A 177 -32.34 14.10 -24.05
#